data_bcc29bebbd95a85fd01e29e67084d3ec
#
_entry.id   bcc29bebbd95a85fd01e29e67084d3ec
#
_cell.length_a   1.000
_cell.length_b   1.000
_cell.length_c   1.000
_cell.angle_alpha   90.00
_cell.angle_beta   90.00
_cell.angle_gamma   90.00
#
_symmetry.space_group_name_H-M   'P 1'
#
loop_
_entity.id
_entity.type
_entity.pdbx_description
1 polymer ?
#
loop_
_entity_poly.entity_id
_entity_poly.type
_entity_poly.pdbx_seq_one_letter_code
_entity_poly.pdbx_strand_id
1 'polypeptide(L)'
;QVLTTLIDEAGTILARYREHKRASAQLDFDDLIYAARDLLRDHETVRQALGQRYSKVLVDEFQDTDPLQAEIFWRLCGDPGDDPQDWTRFRIRPGALFLVGDPKQAIYRFRGADVGAYVQARTASSTHDADGLVSISTNFRSCASILTFVNERFETVLSADGQPGFTALDPFHDDPEDGVCVSAIDIAVADENGKASAEQRRDAEAEAVAELCARLIGSHPVQDRKAGAQRPCQPGDIAL
;
A
#
# COMPACT_ATOMS: atom_id res chain seq x y z
N GLN A 1 -13.09 33.72 8.71
CA GLN A 1 -12.23 34.58 9.53
C GLN A 1 -11.42 33.77 10.55
N VAL A 2 -12.04 32.99 11.46
CA VAL A 2 -11.30 32.13 12.44
C VAL A 2 -10.37 31.13 11.74
N LEU A 3 -10.85 30.43 10.70
CA LEU A 3 -10.06 29.46 9.94
C LEU A 3 -8.84 30.11 9.26
N THR A 4 -9.03 31.31 8.68
CA THR A 4 -7.94 32.05 8.05
C THR A 4 -6.86 32.43 9.07
N THR A 5 -7.26 32.92 10.24
CA THR A 5 -6.33 33.24 11.32
C THR A 5 -5.56 32.02 11.80
N LEU A 6 -6.23 30.86 11.95
CA LEU A 6 -5.57 29.60 12.35
C LEU A 6 -4.54 29.14 11.31
N ILE A 7 -4.84 29.28 10.03
CA ILE A 7 -3.91 28.94 8.95
C ILE A 7 -2.67 29.85 8.98
N ASP A 8 -2.87 31.17 9.15
CA ASP A 8 -1.78 32.14 9.21
C ASP A 8 -0.88 31.91 10.43
N GLU A 9 -1.49 31.62 11.58
CA GLU A 9 -0.76 31.28 12.81
C GLU A 9 0.02 29.98 12.67
N ALA A 10 -0.59 28.94 12.09
CA ALA A 10 0.09 27.68 11.80
C ALA A 10 1.28 27.89 10.86
N GLY A 11 1.12 28.73 9.81
CA GLY A 11 2.20 29.12 8.92
C GLY A 11 3.36 29.79 9.64
N THR A 12 3.04 30.69 10.58
CA THR A 12 4.05 31.36 11.40
C THR A 12 4.83 30.41 12.30
N ILE A 13 4.12 29.46 12.93
CA ILE A 13 4.74 28.42 13.79
C ILE A 13 5.67 27.54 12.96
N LEU A 14 5.22 27.08 11.79
CA LEU A 14 6.03 26.28 10.88
C LEU A 14 7.30 27.01 10.42
N ALA A 15 7.20 28.31 10.11
CA ALA A 15 8.35 29.11 9.72
C ALA A 15 9.39 29.18 10.86
N ARG A 16 8.94 29.47 12.09
CA ARG A 16 9.80 29.49 13.30
C ARG A 16 10.44 28.13 13.59
N TYR A 17 9.67 27.04 13.41
CA TYR A 17 10.18 25.68 13.59
C TYR A 17 11.30 25.34 12.59
N ARG A 18 11.10 25.71 11.31
CA ARG A 18 12.13 25.54 10.27
C ARG A 18 13.40 26.33 10.57
N GLU A 19 13.25 27.57 11.05
CA GLU A 19 14.38 28.41 11.45
C GLU A 19 15.13 27.84 12.65
N HIS A 20 14.41 27.35 13.65
CA HIS A 20 14.98 26.65 14.80
C HIS A 20 15.79 25.40 14.38
N LYS A 21 15.23 24.56 13.51
CA LYS A 21 15.95 23.40 12.95
C LYS A 21 17.24 23.79 12.24
N ARG A 22 17.18 24.82 11.40
CA ARG A 22 18.37 25.35 10.71
C ARG A 22 19.43 25.85 11.68
N ALA A 23 19.05 26.63 12.69
CA ALA A 23 19.96 27.16 13.70
C ALA A 23 20.59 26.05 14.54
N SER A 24 19.89 24.95 14.77
CA SER A 24 20.34 23.80 15.55
C SER A 24 21.05 22.73 14.70
N ALA A 25 21.17 22.93 13.38
CA ALA A 25 21.67 21.95 12.41
C ALA A 25 20.96 20.58 12.51
N GLN A 26 19.64 20.59 12.75
CA GLN A 26 18.79 19.41 12.89
C GLN A 26 17.92 19.27 11.65
N LEU A 27 17.72 18.02 11.21
CA LEU A 27 16.81 17.65 10.15
C LEU A 27 15.88 16.55 10.67
N ASP A 28 14.61 16.62 10.33
CA ASP A 28 13.69 15.49 10.46
C ASP A 28 13.58 14.72 9.14
N PHE A 29 12.81 13.63 9.14
CA PHE A 29 12.64 12.80 7.94
C PHE A 29 11.99 13.54 6.79
N ASP A 30 11.04 14.42 7.08
CA ASP A 30 10.36 15.21 6.06
C ASP A 30 11.35 16.20 5.39
N ASP A 31 12.23 16.83 6.18
CA ASP A 31 13.27 17.70 5.63
C ASP A 31 14.17 16.97 4.63
N LEU A 32 14.50 15.70 4.87
CA LEU A 32 15.31 14.89 3.96
C LEU A 32 14.61 14.66 2.63
N ILE A 33 13.32 14.37 2.65
CA ILE A 33 12.51 14.16 1.44
C ILE A 33 12.38 15.47 0.66
N TYR A 34 12.05 16.58 1.34
CA TYR A 34 12.00 17.90 0.70
C TYR A 34 13.33 18.31 0.10
N ALA A 35 14.44 18.14 0.84
CA ALA A 35 15.77 18.48 0.36
C ALA A 35 16.18 17.64 -0.85
N ALA A 36 15.88 16.34 -0.85
CA ALA A 36 16.14 15.46 -1.99
C ALA A 36 15.35 15.89 -3.24
N ARG A 37 14.03 16.18 -3.07
CA ARG A 37 13.18 16.68 -4.14
C ARG A 37 13.70 18.00 -4.71
N ASP A 38 13.99 18.98 -3.84
CA ASP A 38 14.46 20.30 -4.24
C ASP A 38 15.83 20.23 -4.94
N LEU A 39 16.74 19.38 -4.44
CA LEU A 39 18.03 19.13 -5.07
C LEU A 39 17.87 18.60 -6.50
N LEU A 40 17.00 17.63 -6.72
CA LEU A 40 16.76 17.08 -8.06
C LEU A 40 16.00 18.03 -8.98
N ARG A 41 15.16 18.91 -8.43
CA ARG A 41 14.40 19.90 -9.19
C ARG A 41 15.27 21.07 -9.62
N ASP A 42 16.06 21.62 -8.70
CA ASP A 42 16.72 22.91 -8.88
C ASP A 42 18.16 22.79 -9.39
N HIS A 43 18.77 21.60 -9.34
CA HIS A 43 20.16 21.37 -9.73
C HIS A 43 20.31 20.27 -10.80
N GLU A 44 20.23 20.69 -12.06
CA GLU A 44 20.28 19.77 -13.21
C GLU A 44 21.55 18.90 -13.25
N THR A 45 22.70 19.48 -12.98
CA THR A 45 23.98 18.73 -12.98
C THR A 45 24.01 17.64 -11.92
N VAL A 46 23.40 17.89 -10.75
CA VAL A 46 23.28 16.90 -9.67
C VAL A 46 22.28 15.81 -10.08
N ARG A 47 21.14 16.20 -10.63
CA ARG A 47 20.14 15.25 -11.13
C ARG A 47 20.72 14.30 -12.16
N GLN A 48 21.46 14.83 -13.14
CA GLN A 48 22.12 14.03 -14.17
C GLN A 48 23.17 13.08 -13.59
N ALA A 49 24.02 13.56 -12.69
CA ALA A 49 25.03 12.74 -12.04
C ALA A 49 24.40 11.60 -11.21
N LEU A 50 23.34 11.90 -10.46
CA LEU A 50 22.62 10.90 -9.69
C LEU A 50 21.87 9.92 -10.61
N GLY A 51 21.25 10.38 -11.69
CA GLY A 51 20.61 9.52 -12.68
C GLY A 51 21.56 8.57 -13.40
N GLN A 52 22.82 8.97 -13.61
CA GLN A 52 23.89 8.09 -14.11
C GLN A 52 24.32 7.07 -13.05
N ARG A 53 24.45 7.50 -11.80
CA ARG A 53 24.85 6.63 -10.69
C ARG A 53 23.77 5.60 -10.37
N TYR A 54 22.50 6.01 -10.36
CA TYR A 54 21.33 5.17 -10.13
C TYR A 54 20.60 4.93 -11.45
N SER A 55 21.23 4.16 -12.32
CA SER A 55 20.73 3.90 -13.66
C SER A 55 19.44 3.10 -13.68
N LYS A 56 19.13 2.37 -12.57
CA LYS A 56 17.92 1.59 -12.40
C LYS A 56 17.39 1.78 -10.98
N VAL A 57 16.12 2.07 -10.86
CA VAL A 57 15.39 2.23 -9.59
C VAL A 57 14.22 1.25 -9.59
N LEU A 58 14.16 0.43 -8.56
CA LEU A 58 13.07 -0.52 -8.33
C LEU A 58 12.35 -0.06 -7.07
N VAL A 59 11.04 0.14 -7.19
CA VAL A 59 10.17 0.56 -6.08
C VAL A 59 9.12 -0.51 -5.87
N ASP A 60 9.08 -1.05 -4.67
CA ASP A 60 8.03 -1.97 -4.22
C ASP A 60 7.01 -1.21 -3.37
N GLU A 61 5.81 -1.76 -3.23
CA GLU A 61 4.70 -1.17 -2.47
C GLU A 61 4.41 0.28 -2.86
N PHE A 62 4.45 0.57 -4.18
CA PHE A 62 4.34 1.95 -4.68
C PHE A 62 3.03 2.65 -4.27
N GLN A 63 1.96 1.93 -3.94
CA GLN A 63 0.71 2.49 -3.44
C GLN A 63 0.86 3.20 -2.08
N ASP A 64 1.94 2.93 -1.33
CA ASP A 64 2.23 3.55 -0.04
C ASP A 64 3.16 4.77 -0.16
N THR A 65 3.47 5.16 -1.41
CA THR A 65 4.35 6.28 -1.74
C THR A 65 3.59 7.61 -1.64
N ASP A 66 4.23 8.61 -1.05
CA ASP A 66 3.72 9.98 -1.06
C ASP A 66 4.05 10.72 -2.39
N PRO A 67 3.36 11.82 -2.71
CA PRO A 67 3.59 12.56 -3.95
C PRO A 67 5.01 13.09 -4.12
N LEU A 68 5.70 13.45 -3.04
CA LEU A 68 7.08 13.96 -3.10
C LEU A 68 8.07 12.83 -3.46
N GLN A 69 7.85 11.64 -2.90
CA GLN A 69 8.65 10.46 -3.24
C GLN A 69 8.45 10.06 -4.71
N ALA A 70 7.21 10.10 -5.20
CA ALA A 70 6.92 9.86 -6.61
C ALA A 70 7.64 10.86 -7.51
N GLU A 71 7.60 12.17 -7.18
CA GLU A 71 8.33 13.21 -7.89
C GLU A 71 9.84 12.94 -7.91
N ILE A 72 10.44 12.52 -6.78
CA ILE A 72 11.86 12.17 -6.68
C ILE A 72 12.21 11.04 -7.67
N PHE A 73 11.41 9.97 -7.72
CA PHE A 73 11.66 8.86 -8.64
C PHE A 73 11.60 9.30 -10.10
N TRP A 74 10.61 10.11 -10.48
CA TRP A 74 10.48 10.64 -11.83
C TRP A 74 11.65 11.53 -12.23
N ARG A 75 12.05 12.46 -11.34
CA ARG A 75 13.19 13.34 -11.59
C ARG A 75 14.51 12.58 -11.68
N LEU A 76 14.68 11.54 -10.89
CA LEU A 76 15.89 10.71 -10.88
C LEU A 76 16.00 9.83 -12.13
N CYS A 77 14.89 9.26 -12.59
CA CYS A 77 14.85 8.25 -13.65
C CYS A 77 14.51 8.83 -15.03
N GLY A 78 14.02 10.07 -15.08
CA GLY A 78 13.53 10.70 -16.31
C GLY A 78 14.39 11.84 -16.81
N ASP A 79 14.19 12.14 -18.08
CA ASP A 79 14.70 13.34 -18.71
C ASP A 79 13.58 14.39 -18.76
N PRO A 80 13.86 15.67 -18.44
CA PRO A 80 12.88 16.72 -18.48
C PRO A 80 12.38 16.93 -19.93
N GLY A 81 11.08 17.16 -20.05
CA GLY A 81 10.52 17.68 -21.30
C GLY A 81 10.74 19.18 -21.43
N ASP A 82 9.80 19.86 -22.07
CA ASP A 82 9.85 21.31 -22.27
C ASP A 82 9.63 22.11 -20.97
N ASP A 83 9.11 21.49 -19.92
CA ASP A 83 8.91 22.08 -18.59
C ASP A 83 9.59 21.28 -17.49
N PRO A 84 10.81 21.69 -17.05
CA PRO A 84 11.52 21.02 -15.97
C PRO A 84 10.85 21.11 -14.60
N GLN A 85 9.85 21.98 -14.41
CA GLN A 85 9.11 22.10 -13.16
C GLN A 85 8.01 21.03 -13.04
N ASP A 86 7.40 20.63 -14.15
CA ASP A 86 6.37 19.59 -14.18
C ASP A 86 7.01 18.19 -14.34
N TRP A 87 7.22 17.53 -13.22
CA TRP A 87 7.82 16.19 -13.18
C TRP A 87 6.98 15.12 -13.90
N THR A 88 5.68 15.32 -14.03
CA THR A 88 4.79 14.35 -14.70
C THR A 88 5.05 14.27 -16.20
N ARG A 89 5.72 15.28 -16.75
CA ARG A 89 6.14 15.34 -18.16
C ARG A 89 7.51 14.75 -18.42
N PHE A 90 8.23 14.34 -17.36
CA PHE A 90 9.53 13.70 -17.54
C PHE A 90 9.36 12.37 -18.26
N ARG A 91 10.13 12.21 -19.32
CA ARG A 91 10.20 10.93 -20.04
C ARG A 91 11.14 10.00 -19.29
N ILE A 92 10.60 8.93 -18.71
CA ILE A 92 11.41 7.92 -18.03
C ILE A 92 12.37 7.28 -19.04
N ARG A 93 13.65 7.22 -18.71
CA ARG A 93 14.64 6.55 -19.53
C ARG A 93 14.32 5.05 -19.61
N PRO A 94 14.47 4.40 -20.78
CA PRO A 94 14.13 2.98 -20.93
C PRO A 94 14.81 2.10 -19.89
N GLY A 95 14.01 1.33 -19.15
CA GLY A 95 14.47 0.43 -18.08
C GLY A 95 15.05 1.11 -16.84
N ALA A 96 14.88 2.45 -16.67
CA ALA A 96 15.40 3.16 -15.51
C ALA A 96 14.50 3.05 -14.26
N LEU A 97 13.19 2.90 -14.43
CA LEU A 97 12.22 2.85 -13.33
C LEU A 97 11.35 1.61 -13.47
N PHE A 98 11.24 0.84 -12.39
CA PHE A 98 10.34 -0.30 -12.27
C PHE A 98 9.53 -0.14 -10.99
N LEU A 99 8.21 -0.07 -11.12
CA LEU A 99 7.28 0.13 -10.01
C LEU A 99 6.42 -1.11 -9.83
N VAL A 100 6.29 -1.57 -8.61
CA VAL A 100 5.34 -2.62 -8.22
C VAL A 100 4.43 -2.07 -7.14
N GLY A 101 3.13 -2.28 -7.28
CA GLY A 101 2.16 -1.84 -6.29
C GLY A 101 0.75 -2.31 -6.62
N ASP A 102 -0.06 -2.42 -5.58
CA ASP A 102 -1.48 -2.72 -5.67
C ASP A 102 -2.29 -1.60 -5.00
N PRO A 103 -2.95 -0.73 -5.76
CA PRO A 103 -3.69 0.39 -5.19
C PRO A 103 -4.84 -0.04 -4.27
N LYS A 104 -5.30 -1.30 -4.35
CA LYS A 104 -6.30 -1.87 -3.43
C LYS A 104 -5.74 -2.08 -2.01
N GLN A 105 -4.42 -2.16 -1.87
CA GLN A 105 -3.71 -2.34 -0.60
C GLN A 105 -3.26 -1.01 0.03
N ALA A 106 -3.61 0.13 -0.55
CA ALA A 106 -3.26 1.45 -0.04
C ALA A 106 -3.97 1.75 1.29
N ILE A 107 -3.31 1.55 2.42
CA ILE A 107 -3.84 1.77 3.77
C ILE A 107 -3.09 2.86 4.54
N TYR A 108 -2.04 3.46 3.97
CA TYR A 108 -1.16 4.42 4.64
C TYR A 108 -1.48 5.89 4.34
N ARG A 109 -2.72 6.22 3.98
CA ARG A 109 -3.15 7.61 3.73
C ARG A 109 -2.86 8.53 4.93
N PHE A 110 -2.97 8.03 6.15
CA PHE A 110 -2.67 8.78 7.37
C PHE A 110 -1.16 9.10 7.55
N ARG A 111 -0.28 8.47 6.75
CA ARG A 111 1.16 8.75 6.67
C ARG A 111 1.56 9.57 5.46
N GLY A 112 0.58 10.13 4.72
CA GLY A 112 0.84 10.94 3.54
C GLY A 112 0.86 10.17 2.20
N ALA A 113 0.68 8.84 2.23
CA ALA A 113 0.47 8.07 0.99
C ALA A 113 -0.79 8.57 0.28
N ASP A 114 -0.69 8.74 -1.02
CA ASP A 114 -1.78 9.25 -1.84
C ASP A 114 -2.02 8.36 -3.06
N VAL A 115 -3.19 7.73 -3.09
CA VAL A 115 -3.64 6.94 -4.25
C VAL A 115 -3.68 7.80 -5.53
N GLY A 116 -3.90 9.12 -5.39
CA GLY A 116 -3.79 10.07 -6.50
C GLY A 116 -2.39 10.10 -7.12
N ALA A 117 -1.33 10.03 -6.33
CA ALA A 117 0.05 9.93 -6.82
C ALA A 117 0.27 8.62 -7.60
N TYR A 118 -0.29 7.50 -7.10
CA TYR A 118 -0.25 6.23 -7.82
C TYR A 118 -0.96 6.32 -9.19
N VAL A 119 -2.18 6.87 -9.22
CA VAL A 119 -2.95 7.05 -10.47
C VAL A 119 -2.22 7.97 -11.44
N GLN A 120 -1.63 9.06 -10.95
CA GLN A 120 -0.86 9.99 -11.76
C GLN A 120 0.39 9.35 -12.35
N ALA A 121 1.14 8.59 -11.56
CA ALA A 121 2.30 7.84 -12.00
C ALA A 121 1.94 6.79 -13.05
N ARG A 122 0.85 6.05 -12.84
CA ARG A 122 0.31 5.08 -13.80
C ARG A 122 -0.05 5.76 -15.13
N THR A 123 -0.73 6.90 -15.07
CA THR A 123 -1.11 7.67 -16.26
C THR A 123 0.12 8.20 -17.01
N ALA A 124 1.09 8.74 -16.29
CA ALA A 124 2.34 9.21 -16.88
C ALA A 124 3.11 8.06 -17.55
N SER A 125 3.19 6.89 -16.94
CA SER A 125 3.82 5.70 -17.51
C SER A 125 3.11 5.25 -18.79
N SER A 126 1.78 5.11 -18.76
CA SER A 126 1.00 4.67 -19.93
C SER A 126 1.00 5.65 -21.08
N THR A 127 1.21 6.95 -20.83
CA THR A 127 1.30 7.98 -21.87
C THR A 127 2.61 7.88 -22.66
N HIS A 128 3.67 7.44 -22.02
CA HIS A 128 5.00 7.36 -22.64
C HIS A 128 5.34 5.96 -23.17
N ASP A 129 4.75 4.91 -22.61
CA ASP A 129 4.95 3.52 -22.99
C ASP A 129 3.68 2.72 -22.70
N ALA A 130 2.86 2.49 -23.73
CA ALA A 130 1.60 1.76 -23.58
C ALA A 130 1.81 0.29 -23.15
N ASP A 131 2.95 -0.29 -23.52
CA ASP A 131 3.31 -1.68 -23.20
C ASP A 131 4.04 -1.78 -21.83
N GLY A 132 4.40 -0.65 -21.24
CA GLY A 132 5.11 -0.58 -19.97
C GLY A 132 4.25 -0.88 -18.73
N LEU A 133 2.92 -0.96 -18.89
CA LEU A 133 1.99 -1.28 -17.80
C LEU A 133 1.55 -2.74 -17.88
N VAL A 134 2.02 -3.54 -16.91
CA VAL A 134 1.68 -4.96 -16.81
C VAL A 134 0.79 -5.19 -15.59
N SER A 135 -0.29 -5.95 -15.75
CA SER A 135 -1.18 -6.37 -14.67
C SER A 135 -0.99 -7.85 -14.37
N ILE A 136 -0.90 -8.19 -13.08
CA ILE A 136 -0.83 -9.56 -12.60
C ILE A 136 -2.14 -9.87 -11.87
N SER A 137 -2.95 -10.80 -12.41
CA SER A 137 -4.18 -11.28 -11.78
C SER A 137 -4.00 -12.63 -11.10
N THR A 138 -3.05 -13.43 -11.53
CA THR A 138 -2.80 -14.76 -10.95
C THR A 138 -2.26 -14.67 -9.52
N ASN A 139 -3.00 -15.27 -8.59
CA ASN A 139 -2.62 -15.34 -7.18
C ASN A 139 -2.01 -16.71 -6.85
N PHE A 140 -0.74 -16.70 -6.45
CA PHE A 140 0.04 -17.90 -6.06
C PHE A 140 0.00 -18.19 -4.56
N ARG A 141 -0.77 -17.41 -3.78
CA ARG A 141 -0.80 -17.50 -2.31
C ARG A 141 -2.00 -18.27 -1.81
N SER A 142 -3.19 -17.96 -2.34
CA SER A 142 -4.48 -18.41 -1.85
C SER A 142 -5.11 -19.44 -2.77
N CYS A 143 -5.96 -20.32 -2.24
CA CYS A 143 -6.75 -21.28 -2.99
C CYS A 143 -8.00 -20.64 -3.61
N ALA A 144 -8.68 -21.36 -4.51
CA ALA A 144 -9.77 -20.86 -5.33
C ALA A 144 -10.95 -20.33 -4.52
N SER A 145 -11.40 -21.04 -3.50
CA SER A 145 -12.54 -20.62 -2.66
C SER A 145 -12.29 -19.29 -1.92
N ILE A 146 -11.06 -19.07 -1.44
CA ILE A 146 -10.71 -17.79 -0.79
C ILE A 146 -10.78 -16.65 -1.80
N LEU A 147 -10.25 -16.84 -3.00
CA LEU A 147 -10.26 -15.81 -4.03
C LEU A 147 -11.67 -15.54 -4.56
N THR A 148 -12.49 -16.57 -4.72
CA THR A 148 -13.90 -16.42 -5.07
C THR A 148 -14.63 -15.56 -4.04
N PHE A 149 -14.46 -15.88 -2.75
CA PHE A 149 -15.06 -15.10 -1.66
C PHE A 149 -14.59 -13.62 -1.70
N VAL A 150 -13.31 -13.38 -1.88
CA VAL A 150 -12.74 -12.01 -1.96
C VAL A 150 -13.27 -11.29 -3.19
N ASN A 151 -13.24 -11.91 -4.37
CA ASN A 151 -13.72 -11.30 -5.60
C ASN A 151 -15.18 -10.87 -5.49
N GLU A 152 -16.08 -11.76 -5.05
CA GLU A 152 -17.51 -11.48 -4.89
C GLU A 152 -17.78 -10.34 -3.90
N ARG A 153 -17.01 -10.25 -2.80
CA ARG A 153 -17.20 -9.22 -1.78
C ARG A 153 -16.72 -7.84 -2.18
N PHE A 154 -15.65 -7.79 -2.97
CA PHE A 154 -14.98 -6.52 -3.28
C PHE A 154 -15.28 -5.98 -4.68
N GLU A 155 -15.88 -6.76 -5.59
CA GLU A 155 -16.21 -6.31 -6.95
C GLU A 155 -17.01 -5.00 -6.95
N THR A 156 -18.12 -4.95 -6.26
CA THR A 156 -19.00 -3.77 -6.22
C THR A 156 -18.31 -2.58 -5.55
N VAL A 157 -17.60 -2.83 -4.44
CA VAL A 157 -16.97 -1.77 -3.65
C VAL A 157 -15.82 -1.13 -4.41
N LEU A 158 -14.96 -1.93 -5.05
CA LEU A 158 -13.79 -1.44 -5.78
C LEU A 158 -14.12 -0.89 -7.18
N SER A 159 -15.31 -1.20 -7.71
CA SER A 159 -15.82 -0.65 -8.97
C SER A 159 -16.53 0.69 -8.82
N ALA A 160 -16.73 1.17 -7.58
CA ALA A 160 -17.38 2.44 -7.31
C ALA A 160 -16.49 3.64 -7.72
N ASP A 161 -17.13 4.80 -7.99
CA ASP A 161 -16.41 6.02 -8.34
C ASP A 161 -15.40 6.43 -7.25
N GLY A 162 -14.22 6.84 -7.69
CA GLY A 162 -13.13 7.24 -6.79
C GLY A 162 -12.35 6.07 -6.18
N GLN A 163 -12.67 4.83 -6.55
CA GLN A 163 -11.91 3.64 -6.18
C GLN A 163 -10.85 3.29 -7.25
N PRO A 164 -9.83 2.50 -6.91
CA PRO A 164 -8.73 2.16 -7.83
C PRO A 164 -9.13 1.26 -9.00
N GLY A 165 -10.36 0.75 -9.00
CA GLY A 165 -10.87 -0.21 -9.96
C GLY A 165 -10.76 -1.66 -9.46
N PHE A 166 -11.70 -2.50 -9.87
CA PHE A 166 -11.69 -3.92 -9.57
C PHE A 166 -10.95 -4.71 -10.64
N THR A 167 -10.12 -5.63 -10.20
CA THR A 167 -9.53 -6.69 -11.02
C THR A 167 -9.67 -7.99 -10.26
N ALA A 168 -10.37 -8.96 -10.84
CA ALA A 168 -10.52 -10.27 -10.24
C ALA A 168 -9.15 -10.95 -10.09
N LEU A 169 -8.99 -11.68 -9.00
CA LEU A 169 -7.81 -12.51 -8.75
C LEU A 169 -8.07 -13.94 -9.25
N ASP A 170 -7.16 -14.45 -10.07
CA ASP A 170 -7.22 -15.80 -10.62
C ASP A 170 -6.42 -16.77 -9.74
N PRO A 171 -7.00 -17.90 -9.31
CA PRO A 171 -6.28 -18.85 -8.47
C PRO A 171 -5.24 -19.62 -9.29
N PHE A 172 -4.04 -19.76 -8.75
CA PHE A 172 -3.05 -20.73 -9.22
C PHE A 172 -3.21 -22.08 -8.53
N HIS A 173 -3.70 -22.10 -7.30
CA HIS A 173 -3.90 -23.31 -6.51
C HIS A 173 -5.37 -23.67 -6.42
N ASP A 174 -5.67 -24.94 -6.62
CA ASP A 174 -6.98 -25.52 -6.34
C ASP A 174 -7.25 -25.54 -4.83
N ASP A 175 -8.51 -25.78 -4.46
CA ASP A 175 -8.88 -25.99 -3.07
C ASP A 175 -8.33 -27.34 -2.57
N PRO A 176 -8.00 -27.46 -1.28
CA PRO A 176 -7.66 -28.74 -0.68
C PRO A 176 -8.87 -29.69 -0.71
N GLU A 177 -8.62 -30.98 -0.95
CA GLU A 177 -9.65 -32.00 -1.16
C GLU A 177 -10.66 -32.12 0.02
N ASP A 178 -10.18 -31.89 1.25
CA ASP A 178 -10.97 -32.06 2.49
C ASP A 178 -11.08 -30.77 3.32
N GLY A 179 -10.90 -29.59 2.71
CA GLY A 179 -10.77 -28.35 3.47
C GLY A 179 -11.89 -27.33 3.24
N VAL A 180 -12.47 -26.83 4.30
CA VAL A 180 -13.25 -25.59 4.28
C VAL A 180 -12.28 -24.42 4.30
N CYS A 181 -12.18 -23.68 3.18
CA CYS A 181 -11.23 -22.57 3.04
C CYS A 181 -11.75 -21.25 3.62
N VAL A 182 -13.07 -21.09 3.70
CA VAL A 182 -13.73 -19.90 4.24
C VAL A 182 -14.85 -20.33 5.19
N SER A 183 -14.81 -19.83 6.41
CA SER A 183 -15.83 -20.11 7.42
C SER A 183 -16.27 -18.80 8.09
N ALA A 184 -17.54 -18.70 8.46
CA ALA A 184 -18.07 -17.63 9.27
C ALA A 184 -18.34 -18.15 10.68
N ILE A 185 -18.00 -17.36 11.68
CA ILE A 185 -18.35 -17.61 13.09
C ILE A 185 -19.48 -16.63 13.41
N ASP A 186 -20.65 -17.16 13.74
CA ASP A 186 -21.78 -16.36 14.23
C ASP A 186 -21.71 -16.31 15.76
N ILE A 187 -21.50 -15.13 16.33
CA ILE A 187 -21.35 -14.90 17.75
C ILE A 187 -22.55 -14.07 18.23
N ALA A 188 -23.51 -14.74 18.80
CA ALA A 188 -24.67 -14.08 19.40
C ALA A 188 -24.32 -13.56 20.81
N VAL A 189 -24.19 -12.26 20.96
CA VAL A 189 -24.01 -11.60 22.25
C VAL A 189 -25.15 -10.62 22.48
N ALA A 190 -26.02 -10.94 23.42
CA ALA A 190 -27.09 -10.05 23.83
C ALA A 190 -27.20 -10.02 25.36
N ASP A 191 -27.42 -8.83 25.91
CA ASP A 191 -27.86 -8.68 27.29
C ASP A 191 -29.38 -9.02 27.42
N GLU A 192 -29.91 -8.92 28.63
CA GLU A 192 -31.32 -9.15 28.92
C GLU A 192 -32.29 -8.23 28.13
N ASN A 193 -31.77 -7.14 27.54
CA ASN A 193 -32.50 -6.17 26.73
C ASN A 193 -32.22 -6.31 25.22
N GLY A 194 -31.49 -7.35 24.80
CA GLY A 194 -31.12 -7.58 23.41
C GLY A 194 -30.02 -6.66 22.90
N LYS A 195 -29.29 -5.95 23.79
CA LYS A 195 -28.19 -5.06 23.45
C LYS A 195 -26.92 -5.52 24.16
N ALA A 196 -25.83 -5.64 23.39
CA ALA A 196 -24.49 -5.86 23.95
C ALA A 196 -23.61 -4.62 23.80
N SER A 197 -22.79 -4.32 24.79
CA SER A 197 -21.77 -3.28 24.69
C SER A 197 -20.69 -3.70 23.68
N ALA A 198 -19.91 -2.72 23.21
CA ALA A 198 -18.79 -3.00 22.31
C ALA A 198 -17.71 -3.85 23.00
N GLU A 199 -17.55 -3.73 24.32
CA GLU A 199 -16.64 -4.52 25.12
C GLU A 199 -17.09 -5.98 25.21
N GLN A 200 -18.34 -6.22 25.57
CA GLN A 200 -18.92 -7.58 25.62
C GLN A 200 -18.83 -8.31 24.28
N ARG A 201 -19.04 -7.59 23.18
CA ARG A 201 -18.86 -8.17 21.83
C ARG A 201 -17.43 -8.59 21.55
N ARG A 202 -16.46 -7.71 21.88
CA ARG A 202 -15.04 -8.01 21.70
C ARG A 202 -14.57 -9.17 22.55
N ASP A 203 -15.04 -9.25 23.79
CA ASP A 203 -14.68 -10.34 24.71
C ASP A 203 -15.21 -11.68 24.18
N ALA A 204 -16.48 -11.72 23.75
CA ALA A 204 -17.08 -12.92 23.17
C ALA A 204 -16.40 -13.33 21.84
N GLU A 205 -16.02 -12.36 21.02
CA GLU A 205 -15.28 -12.58 19.78
C GLU A 205 -13.89 -13.17 20.09
N ALA A 206 -13.17 -12.58 21.05
CA ALA A 206 -11.85 -13.06 21.45
C ALA A 206 -11.90 -14.49 22.01
N GLU A 207 -12.94 -14.82 22.82
CA GLU A 207 -13.14 -16.16 23.36
C GLU A 207 -13.44 -17.18 22.24
N ALA A 208 -14.35 -16.85 21.31
CA ALA A 208 -14.68 -17.72 20.19
C ALA A 208 -13.48 -17.97 19.24
N VAL A 209 -12.68 -16.93 18.98
CA VAL A 209 -11.45 -17.04 18.19
C VAL A 209 -10.41 -17.90 18.90
N ALA A 210 -10.21 -17.70 20.22
CA ALA A 210 -9.27 -18.50 21.01
C ALA A 210 -9.67 -19.98 21.03
N GLU A 211 -10.96 -20.27 21.18
CA GLU A 211 -11.48 -21.65 21.12
C GLU A 211 -11.28 -22.27 19.74
N LEU A 212 -11.53 -21.52 18.66
CA LEU A 212 -11.26 -21.99 17.29
C LEU A 212 -9.78 -22.30 17.10
N CYS A 213 -8.86 -21.42 17.50
CA CYS A 213 -7.43 -21.64 17.42
C CYS A 213 -7.02 -22.91 18.17
N ALA A 214 -7.53 -23.10 19.40
CA ALA A 214 -7.26 -24.29 20.19
C ALA A 214 -7.72 -25.60 19.50
N ARG A 215 -8.84 -25.55 18.78
CA ARG A 215 -9.36 -26.70 18.00
C ARG A 215 -8.53 -26.98 16.76
N LEU A 216 -8.01 -25.94 16.09
CA LEU A 216 -7.22 -26.11 14.87
C LEU A 216 -5.81 -26.65 15.15
N ILE A 217 -5.17 -26.19 16.23
CA ILE A 217 -3.81 -26.61 16.59
C ILE A 217 -3.77 -28.12 16.86
N GLY A 218 -2.88 -28.81 16.17
CA GLY A 218 -2.67 -30.24 16.29
C GLY A 218 -3.67 -31.11 15.53
N SER A 219 -4.78 -30.56 15.02
CA SER A 219 -5.83 -31.33 14.33
C SER A 219 -6.01 -30.94 12.85
N HIS A 220 -5.99 -29.64 12.54
CA HIS A 220 -6.23 -29.17 11.17
C HIS A 220 -5.03 -29.46 10.26
N PRO A 221 -5.21 -30.07 9.07
CA PRO A 221 -4.11 -30.34 8.15
C PRO A 221 -3.64 -29.04 7.48
N VAL A 222 -2.34 -28.80 7.52
CA VAL A 222 -1.67 -27.68 6.84
C VAL A 222 -0.68 -28.23 5.82
N GLN A 223 -0.73 -27.71 4.60
CA GLN A 223 0.23 -28.07 3.56
C GLN A 223 1.58 -27.38 3.83
N ASP A 224 2.59 -28.14 4.20
CA ASP A 224 3.96 -27.65 4.29
C ASP A 224 4.58 -27.58 2.89
N ARG A 225 4.67 -26.38 2.35
CA ARG A 225 5.20 -26.16 0.99
C ARG A 225 6.69 -26.54 0.87
N LYS A 226 7.46 -26.47 1.96
CA LYS A 226 8.88 -26.81 1.95
C LYS A 226 9.10 -28.32 2.00
N ALA A 227 8.30 -29.00 2.77
CA ALA A 227 8.35 -30.46 2.88
C ALA A 227 7.56 -31.18 1.78
N GLY A 228 6.65 -30.47 1.07
CA GLY A 228 5.76 -31.08 0.08
C GLY A 228 4.72 -32.03 0.68
N ALA A 229 4.48 -31.99 1.98
CA ALA A 229 3.63 -32.88 2.72
C ALA A 229 2.64 -32.16 3.64
N GLN A 230 1.57 -32.84 4.01
CA GLN A 230 0.66 -32.34 5.03
C GLN A 230 1.19 -32.61 6.44
N ARG A 231 0.97 -31.67 7.33
CA ARG A 231 1.24 -31.81 8.78
C ARG A 231 0.13 -31.16 9.60
N PRO A 232 0.00 -31.51 10.89
CA PRO A 232 -0.90 -30.81 11.79
C PRO A 232 -0.57 -29.33 11.94
N CYS A 233 -1.62 -28.51 12.09
CA CYS A 233 -1.50 -27.08 12.34
C CYS A 233 -0.71 -26.79 13.62
N GLN A 234 0.18 -25.81 13.56
CA GLN A 234 0.97 -25.31 14.67
C GLN A 234 0.58 -23.85 14.96
N PRO A 235 0.86 -23.31 16.17
CA PRO A 235 0.54 -21.91 16.50
C PRO A 235 1.06 -20.88 15.49
N GLY A 236 2.23 -21.14 14.88
CA GLY A 236 2.83 -20.26 13.87
C GLY A 236 2.14 -20.26 12.51
N ASP A 237 1.18 -21.15 12.28
CA ASP A 237 0.38 -21.19 11.03
C ASP A 237 -0.87 -20.32 11.13
N ILE A 238 -1.19 -19.78 12.31
CA ILE A 238 -2.37 -18.94 12.56
C ILE A 238 -1.92 -17.50 12.67
N ALA A 239 -2.58 -16.61 11.91
CA ALA A 239 -2.46 -15.16 12.03
C ALA A 239 -3.80 -14.57 12.46
N LEU A 240 -3.79 -13.64 13.41
CA LEU A 240 -4.95 -12.93 13.95
C LEU A 240 -4.88 -11.45 13.61
#